data_ebc429b894e63f3fcc1073e0dfe6584d
#
_entry.id   ebc429b894e63f3fcc1073e0dfe6584d
#
_cell.length_a   1.000
_cell.length_b   1.000
_cell.length_c   1.000
_cell.angle_alpha   90.00
_cell.angle_beta   90.00
_cell.angle_gamma   90.00
#
_symmetry.space_group_name_H-M   'P 1'
#
loop_
_entity.id
_entity.type
_entity.pdbx_description
1 polymer ?
#
loop_
_entity_poly.entity_id
_entity_poly.type
_entity_poly.pdbx_seq_one_letter_code
_entity_poly.pdbx_strand_id
1 'polypeptide(L)'
;MLKLPTVISDIALCISAWSSTFAFMILFKKIYPGKKFLVHVKDRFRNKLKFSTVSIIISIQVLIAVVVIFILASKNHGIMPNFTVSSWGAFIYLFLKNLFAGSLGEELGWRGFVQNHLQKRHSPLKASITVGFWWGMWHLPIWFTTGFKGLDLIKYIIFFMIAIISISIIMTTFYNLNKTLIIPIVIHQLFNFLIGIINGDLIELINYYAMLYLIFAIALIVINPGNVLYKNIRE
;
A
#
# COMPACT_ATOMS: atom_id res chain seq x y z
N MET A 1 -9.81 -20.93 -17.41
CA MET A 1 -9.38 -19.52 -17.35
C MET A 1 -8.74 -19.17 -18.70
N LEU A 2 -9.21 -18.14 -19.37
CA LEU A 2 -8.58 -17.62 -20.60
C LEU A 2 -7.17 -17.12 -20.21
N LYS A 3 -6.12 -17.74 -20.78
CA LYS A 3 -4.74 -17.24 -20.66
C LYS A 3 -4.62 -16.03 -21.58
N LEU A 4 -4.83 -14.84 -21.03
CA LEU A 4 -4.56 -13.60 -21.76
C LEU A 4 -3.05 -13.45 -21.98
N PRO A 5 -2.60 -12.87 -23.11
CA PRO A 5 -1.22 -12.47 -23.28
C PRO A 5 -0.76 -11.56 -22.13
N THR A 6 0.48 -11.71 -21.70
CA THR A 6 1.05 -10.97 -20.55
C THR A 6 0.85 -9.46 -20.65
N VAL A 7 1.04 -8.89 -21.83
CA VAL A 7 0.83 -7.46 -22.10
C VAL A 7 -0.61 -7.02 -21.82
N ILE A 8 -1.60 -7.82 -22.25
CA ILE A 8 -3.02 -7.50 -22.02
C ILE A 8 -3.33 -7.58 -20.53
N SER A 9 -2.79 -8.57 -19.82
CA SER A 9 -2.94 -8.72 -18.38
C SER A 9 -2.33 -7.53 -17.61
N ASP A 10 -1.15 -7.07 -18.02
CA ASP A 10 -0.47 -5.94 -17.39
C ASP A 10 -1.22 -4.62 -17.64
N ILE A 11 -1.76 -4.41 -18.83
CA ILE A 11 -2.62 -3.25 -19.14
C ILE A 11 -3.90 -3.30 -18.29
N ALA A 12 -4.56 -4.45 -18.21
CA ALA A 12 -5.78 -4.62 -17.42
C ALA A 12 -5.52 -4.34 -15.92
N LEU A 13 -4.41 -4.84 -15.37
CA LEU A 13 -3.99 -4.56 -13.99
C LEU A 13 -3.73 -3.06 -13.79
N CYS A 14 -3.05 -2.41 -14.72
CA CYS A 14 -2.80 -0.97 -14.64
C CYS A 14 -4.12 -0.18 -14.65
N ILE A 15 -5.05 -0.46 -15.56
CA ILE A 15 -6.37 0.20 -15.60
C ILE A 15 -7.14 -0.06 -14.30
N SER A 16 -7.11 -1.30 -13.79
CA SER A 16 -7.75 -1.66 -12.53
C SER A 16 -7.17 -0.86 -11.35
N ALA A 17 -5.86 -0.74 -11.24
CA ALA A 17 -5.19 0.04 -10.20
C ALA A 17 -5.61 1.52 -10.21
N TRP A 18 -5.89 2.09 -11.38
CA TRP A 18 -6.35 3.48 -11.50
C TRP A 18 -7.85 3.68 -11.25
N SER A 19 -8.62 2.61 -11.05
CA SER A 19 -10.08 2.69 -10.93
C SER A 19 -10.54 3.59 -9.78
N SER A 20 -9.87 3.60 -8.63
CA SER A 20 -10.17 4.49 -7.50
C SER A 20 -9.95 5.97 -7.85
N THR A 21 -8.88 6.26 -8.59
CA THR A 21 -8.59 7.61 -9.10
C THR A 21 -9.59 8.03 -10.18
N PHE A 22 -9.95 7.13 -11.10
CA PHE A 22 -10.98 7.41 -12.12
C PHE A 22 -12.35 7.66 -11.49
N ALA A 23 -12.75 6.86 -10.50
CA ALA A 23 -13.98 7.10 -9.76
C ALA A 23 -13.99 8.48 -9.10
N PHE A 24 -12.86 8.87 -8.48
CA PHE A 24 -12.71 10.20 -7.91
C PHE A 24 -12.78 11.31 -8.96
N MET A 25 -12.15 11.14 -10.13
CA MET A 25 -12.22 12.12 -11.24
C MET A 25 -13.65 12.32 -11.72
N ILE A 26 -14.38 11.23 -11.94
CA ILE A 26 -15.77 11.27 -12.43
C ILE A 26 -16.69 11.99 -11.43
N LEU A 27 -16.51 11.70 -10.14
CA LEU A 27 -17.33 12.27 -9.08
C LEU A 27 -16.87 13.65 -8.62
N PHE A 28 -15.71 14.12 -9.06
CA PHE A 28 -15.05 15.32 -8.52
C PHE A 28 -15.92 16.56 -8.53
N LYS A 29 -16.56 16.86 -9.66
CA LYS A 29 -17.42 18.06 -9.78
C LYS A 29 -18.64 18.00 -8.86
N LYS A 30 -19.18 16.80 -8.59
CA LYS A 30 -20.29 16.59 -7.67
C LYS A 30 -19.86 16.77 -6.21
N ILE A 31 -18.64 16.33 -5.86
CA ILE A 31 -18.11 16.37 -4.49
C ILE A 31 -17.57 17.77 -4.15
N TYR A 32 -16.93 18.44 -5.11
CA TYR A 32 -16.29 19.74 -4.96
C TYR A 32 -16.80 20.71 -6.03
N PRO A 33 -18.07 21.18 -5.93
CA PRO A 33 -18.62 22.13 -6.89
C PRO A 33 -17.78 23.41 -6.90
N GLY A 34 -17.48 23.93 -8.10
CA GLY A 34 -16.68 25.13 -8.29
C GLY A 34 -15.15 24.97 -8.21
N LYS A 35 -14.64 23.81 -7.80
CA LYS A 35 -13.18 23.55 -7.76
C LYS A 35 -12.67 22.95 -9.08
N LYS A 36 -11.41 23.28 -9.44
CA LYS A 36 -10.70 22.66 -10.58
C LYS A 36 -9.97 21.43 -10.12
N PHE A 37 -10.18 20.28 -10.80
CA PHE A 37 -9.57 18.98 -10.44
C PHE A 37 -8.04 19.07 -10.36
N LEU A 38 -7.38 19.60 -11.39
CA LEU A 38 -5.92 19.69 -11.44
C LEU A 38 -5.34 20.55 -10.30
N VAL A 39 -6.03 21.63 -9.90
CA VAL A 39 -5.61 22.44 -8.75
C VAL A 39 -5.71 21.62 -7.47
N HIS A 40 -6.81 20.91 -7.27
CA HIS A 40 -7.00 20.04 -6.11
C HIS A 40 -5.92 18.95 -6.03
N VAL A 41 -5.62 18.30 -7.16
CA VAL A 41 -4.56 17.29 -7.22
C VAL A 41 -3.19 17.92 -6.87
N LYS A 42 -2.85 19.06 -7.50
CA LYS A 42 -1.60 19.76 -7.23
C LYS A 42 -1.42 20.11 -5.75
N ASP A 43 -2.49 20.52 -5.09
CA ASP A 43 -2.45 20.85 -3.66
C ASP A 43 -2.10 19.62 -2.78
N ARG A 44 -2.46 18.40 -3.22
CA ARG A 44 -2.11 17.16 -2.50
C ARG A 44 -0.62 16.81 -2.57
N PHE A 45 0.12 17.40 -3.50
CA PHE A 45 1.57 17.21 -3.67
C PHE A 45 2.38 18.45 -3.26
N ARG A 46 1.73 19.53 -2.82
CA ARG A 46 2.37 20.84 -2.63
C ARG A 46 3.38 20.87 -1.48
N ASN A 47 3.13 20.12 -0.42
CA ASN A 47 3.97 20.16 0.76
C ASN A 47 5.34 19.51 0.51
N LYS A 48 6.39 20.18 0.97
CA LYS A 48 7.76 19.69 0.85
C LYS A 48 7.95 18.40 1.65
N LEU A 49 8.61 17.43 1.03
CA LEU A 49 9.05 16.22 1.71
C LEU A 49 10.12 16.56 2.76
N LYS A 50 9.94 16.04 3.96
CA LYS A 50 11.01 16.04 4.96
C LYS A 50 11.91 14.83 4.66
N PHE A 51 13.17 15.08 4.34
CA PHE A 51 14.13 14.02 4.03
C PHE A 51 14.21 12.98 5.17
N SER A 52 14.21 13.42 6.43
CA SER A 52 14.20 12.54 7.59
C SER A 52 12.99 11.58 7.61
N THR A 53 11.80 12.05 7.24
CA THR A 53 10.61 11.19 7.18
C THR A 53 10.73 10.13 6.09
N VAL A 54 11.21 10.51 4.91
CA VAL A 54 11.41 9.56 3.80
C VAL A 54 12.47 8.53 4.16
N SER A 55 13.59 8.96 4.77
CA SER A 55 14.64 8.06 5.23
C SER A 55 14.13 7.07 6.28
N ILE A 56 13.34 7.53 7.26
CA ILE A 56 12.74 6.64 8.27
C ILE A 56 11.82 5.60 7.60
N ILE A 57 10.95 6.02 6.68
CA ILE A 57 10.05 5.14 5.94
C ILE A 57 10.84 4.07 5.19
N ILE A 58 11.86 4.47 4.43
CA ILE A 58 12.69 3.55 3.66
C ILE A 58 13.42 2.58 4.60
N SER A 59 14.04 3.08 5.65
CA SER A 59 14.79 2.27 6.63
C SER A 59 13.92 1.21 7.29
N ILE A 60 12.69 1.57 7.72
CA ILE A 60 11.78 0.63 8.36
C ILE A 60 11.31 -0.43 7.36
N GLN A 61 10.97 -0.08 6.15
CA GLN A 61 10.51 -1.05 5.16
C GLN A 61 11.62 -2.00 4.70
N VAL A 62 12.83 -1.46 4.52
CA VAL A 62 14.02 -2.29 4.24
C VAL A 62 14.33 -3.20 5.43
N LEU A 63 14.26 -2.70 6.66
CA LEU A 63 14.44 -3.53 7.86
C LEU A 63 13.43 -4.68 7.92
N ILE A 64 12.15 -4.41 7.65
CA ILE A 64 11.12 -5.44 7.60
C ILE A 64 11.48 -6.51 6.54
N ALA A 65 11.87 -6.10 5.34
CA ALA A 65 12.27 -7.03 4.28
C ALA A 65 13.50 -7.86 4.68
N VAL A 66 14.50 -7.25 5.29
CA VAL A 66 15.70 -7.94 5.81
C VAL A 66 15.30 -8.96 6.88
N VAL A 67 14.43 -8.62 7.83
CA VAL A 67 13.93 -9.55 8.85
C VAL A 67 13.20 -10.72 8.21
N VAL A 68 12.35 -10.48 7.20
CA VAL A 68 11.67 -11.56 6.46
C VAL A 68 12.68 -12.48 5.78
N ILE A 69 13.70 -11.93 5.11
CA ILE A 69 14.78 -12.71 4.48
C ILE A 69 15.49 -13.59 5.51
N PHE A 70 15.83 -13.06 6.70
CA PHE A 70 16.47 -13.84 7.76
C PHE A 70 15.56 -14.94 8.31
N ILE A 71 14.26 -14.70 8.48
CA ILE A 71 13.29 -15.72 8.90
C ILE A 71 13.25 -16.87 7.88
N LEU A 72 13.14 -16.53 6.58
CA LEU A 72 13.12 -17.52 5.50
C LEU A 72 14.43 -18.33 5.44
N ALA A 73 15.57 -17.66 5.57
CA ALA A 73 16.87 -18.31 5.59
C ALA A 73 17.01 -19.26 6.79
N SER A 74 16.58 -18.85 7.98
CA SER A 74 16.60 -19.70 9.19
C SER A 74 15.76 -20.96 9.03
N LYS A 75 14.61 -20.85 8.38
CA LYS A 75 13.74 -22.01 8.07
C LYS A 75 14.36 -22.95 7.02
N ASN A 76 15.17 -22.41 6.13
CA ASN A 76 15.82 -23.17 5.04
C ASN A 76 17.29 -23.47 5.35
N HIS A 77 17.58 -23.87 6.59
CA HIS A 77 18.92 -24.28 7.04
C HIS A 77 20.06 -23.29 6.71
N GLY A 78 19.74 -21.99 6.74
CA GLY A 78 20.71 -20.92 6.45
C GLY A 78 20.82 -20.53 4.98
N ILE A 79 20.07 -21.17 4.09
CA ILE A 79 20.07 -20.83 2.66
C ILE A 79 19.21 -19.58 2.44
N MET A 80 19.84 -18.51 1.94
CA MET A 80 19.13 -17.27 1.61
C MET A 80 18.14 -17.47 0.47
N PRO A 81 16.95 -16.83 0.52
CA PRO A 81 16.01 -16.86 -0.59
C PRO A 81 16.61 -16.17 -1.82
N ASN A 82 16.32 -16.72 -3.00
CA ASN A 82 16.66 -16.08 -4.26
C ASN A 82 15.80 -14.83 -4.48
N PHE A 83 16.31 -13.92 -5.31
CA PHE A 83 15.52 -12.78 -5.77
C PHE A 83 14.81 -13.12 -7.09
N THR A 84 13.61 -12.57 -7.27
CA THR A 84 12.81 -12.73 -8.51
C THR A 84 13.42 -11.95 -9.68
N VAL A 85 14.31 -10.98 -9.39
CA VAL A 85 14.95 -10.11 -10.39
C VAL A 85 16.38 -10.60 -10.66
N SER A 86 16.64 -10.97 -11.91
CA SER A 86 17.92 -11.50 -12.37
C SER A 86 18.81 -10.46 -13.06
N SER A 87 18.31 -9.26 -13.31
CA SER A 87 19.04 -8.19 -14.01
C SER A 87 18.53 -6.81 -13.59
N TRP A 88 19.34 -5.79 -13.85
CA TRP A 88 18.93 -4.39 -13.64
C TRP A 88 17.68 -4.01 -14.45
N GLY A 89 17.53 -4.55 -15.67
CA GLY A 89 16.32 -4.34 -16.47
C GLY A 89 15.08 -4.93 -15.83
N ALA A 90 15.17 -6.15 -15.28
CA ALA A 90 14.08 -6.79 -14.53
C ALA A 90 13.73 -6.00 -13.25
N PHE A 91 14.75 -5.49 -12.56
CA PHE A 91 14.57 -4.65 -11.37
C PHE A 91 13.80 -3.37 -11.69
N ILE A 92 14.25 -2.62 -12.72
CA ILE A 92 13.59 -1.40 -13.15
C ILE A 92 12.17 -1.68 -13.63
N TYR A 93 11.98 -2.74 -14.42
CA TYR A 93 10.65 -3.14 -14.90
C TYR A 93 9.70 -3.44 -13.73
N LEU A 94 10.11 -4.25 -12.76
CA LEU A 94 9.30 -4.57 -11.58
C LEU A 94 8.97 -3.31 -10.76
N PHE A 95 9.95 -2.43 -10.59
CA PHE A 95 9.75 -1.17 -9.87
C PHE A 95 8.72 -0.28 -10.57
N LEU A 96 8.86 -0.07 -11.86
CA LEU A 96 7.93 0.76 -12.64
C LEU A 96 6.55 0.11 -12.74
N LYS A 97 6.48 -1.22 -12.92
CA LYS A 97 5.21 -1.95 -12.92
C LYS A 97 4.44 -1.72 -11.62
N ASN A 98 5.07 -1.91 -10.46
CA ASN A 98 4.43 -1.68 -9.17
C ASN A 98 4.04 -0.21 -8.95
N LEU A 99 4.82 0.73 -9.50
CA LEU A 99 4.50 2.15 -9.42
C LEU A 99 3.23 2.51 -10.21
N PHE A 100 3.17 2.09 -11.47
CA PHE A 100 2.07 2.46 -12.37
C PHE A 100 0.84 1.58 -12.23
N ALA A 101 1.00 0.27 -11.95
CA ALA A 101 -0.09 -0.67 -11.74
C ALA A 101 -0.43 -0.87 -10.24
N GLY A 102 -0.15 0.11 -9.40
CA GLY A 102 -0.42 0.08 -7.97
C GLY A 102 -0.38 1.49 -7.39
N SER A 103 0.69 1.81 -6.68
CA SER A 103 0.79 2.95 -5.76
C SER A 103 0.41 4.31 -6.37
N LEU A 104 0.82 4.61 -7.59
CA LEU A 104 0.51 5.89 -8.22
C LEU A 104 -0.96 6.00 -8.63
N GLY A 105 -1.53 4.90 -9.13
CA GLY A 105 -2.93 4.86 -9.59
C GLY A 105 -3.94 4.88 -8.44
N GLU A 106 -3.58 4.32 -7.30
CA GLU A 106 -4.50 4.08 -6.19
C GLU A 106 -4.56 5.22 -5.18
N GLU A 107 -3.41 5.84 -4.86
CA GLU A 107 -3.31 6.71 -3.69
C GLU A 107 -4.07 8.03 -3.81
N LEU A 108 -4.30 8.54 -5.01
CA LEU A 108 -5.12 9.75 -5.19
C LEU A 108 -6.58 9.49 -4.80
N GLY A 109 -7.13 8.32 -5.17
CA GLY A 109 -8.48 7.92 -4.77
C GLY A 109 -8.56 7.61 -3.27
N TRP A 110 -7.71 6.70 -2.78
CA TRP A 110 -7.78 6.22 -1.41
C TRP A 110 -7.34 7.28 -0.38
N ARG A 111 -6.14 7.83 -0.51
CA ARG A 111 -5.58 8.77 0.50
C ARG A 111 -5.86 10.21 0.14
N GLY A 112 -5.83 10.55 -1.16
CA GLY A 112 -6.12 11.89 -1.62
C GLY A 112 -7.58 12.31 -1.40
N PHE A 113 -8.52 11.35 -1.50
CA PHE A 113 -9.94 11.63 -1.33
C PHE A 113 -10.57 10.89 -0.14
N VAL A 114 -10.71 9.54 -0.19
CA VAL A 114 -11.52 8.78 0.78
C VAL A 114 -11.01 8.98 2.20
N GLN A 115 -9.71 8.82 2.43
CA GLN A 115 -9.09 9.02 3.73
C GLN A 115 -9.34 10.44 4.27
N ASN A 116 -9.08 11.47 3.46
CA ASN A 116 -9.30 12.86 3.89
C ASN A 116 -10.78 13.17 4.16
N HIS A 117 -11.69 12.57 3.38
CA HIS A 117 -13.13 12.75 3.59
C HIS A 117 -13.59 12.11 4.90
N LEU A 118 -13.14 10.89 5.20
CA LEU A 118 -13.48 10.19 6.44
C LEU A 118 -12.91 10.89 7.68
N GLN A 119 -11.72 11.47 7.59
CA GLN A 119 -11.09 12.19 8.70
C GLN A 119 -11.84 13.47 9.13
N LYS A 120 -12.77 13.97 8.30
CA LYS A 120 -13.66 15.08 8.71
C LYS A 120 -14.68 14.69 9.78
N ARG A 121 -15.03 13.39 9.85
CA ARG A 121 -16.07 12.87 10.75
C ARG A 121 -15.55 11.84 11.76
N HIS A 122 -14.41 11.24 11.49
CA HIS A 122 -13.83 10.17 12.30
C HIS A 122 -12.38 10.49 12.65
N SER A 123 -11.88 9.89 13.75
CA SER A 123 -10.44 9.94 14.03
C SER A 123 -9.65 9.34 12.86
N PRO A 124 -8.42 9.83 12.62
CA PRO A 124 -7.57 9.30 11.56
C PRO A 124 -7.32 7.79 11.67
N LEU A 125 -7.24 7.24 12.90
CA LEU A 125 -7.13 5.80 13.13
C LEU A 125 -8.37 5.05 12.60
N LYS A 126 -9.59 5.51 12.97
CA LYS A 126 -10.82 4.90 12.48
C LYS A 126 -10.94 5.02 10.96
N ALA A 127 -10.58 6.17 10.41
CA ALA A 127 -10.57 6.40 8.97
C ALA A 127 -9.58 5.46 8.26
N SER A 128 -8.37 5.26 8.82
CA SER A 128 -7.36 4.39 8.22
C SER A 128 -7.76 2.92 8.21
N ILE A 129 -8.37 2.43 9.31
CA ILE A 129 -8.90 1.06 9.38
C ILE A 129 -10.01 0.87 8.35
N THR A 130 -10.94 1.83 8.26
CA THR A 130 -12.04 1.79 7.28
C THR A 130 -11.52 1.78 5.85
N VAL A 131 -10.55 2.66 5.53
CA VAL A 131 -9.93 2.69 4.20
C VAL A 131 -9.18 1.39 3.93
N GLY A 132 -8.38 0.89 4.89
CA GLY A 132 -7.65 -0.36 4.76
C GLY A 132 -8.56 -1.56 4.50
N PHE A 133 -9.69 -1.64 5.20
CA PHE A 133 -10.69 -2.67 4.99
C PHE A 133 -11.27 -2.63 3.56
N TRP A 134 -11.77 -1.49 3.11
CA TRP A 134 -12.35 -1.38 1.77
C TRP A 134 -11.30 -1.49 0.66
N TRP A 135 -10.10 -1.01 0.89
CA TRP A 135 -8.98 -1.19 -0.02
C TRP A 135 -8.59 -2.66 -0.15
N GLY A 136 -8.56 -3.41 0.96
CA GLY A 136 -8.37 -4.86 0.94
C GLY A 136 -9.49 -5.57 0.17
N MET A 137 -10.75 -5.25 0.47
CA MET A 137 -11.92 -5.83 -0.22
C MET A 137 -11.94 -5.51 -1.72
N TRP A 138 -11.42 -4.37 -2.13
CA TRP A 138 -11.27 -4.01 -3.54
C TRP A 138 -10.35 -4.97 -4.30
N HIS A 139 -9.42 -5.65 -3.62
CA HIS A 139 -8.57 -6.69 -4.20
C HIS A 139 -9.25 -8.07 -4.33
N LEU A 140 -10.51 -8.21 -3.92
CA LEU A 140 -11.24 -9.48 -3.92
C LEU A 140 -11.13 -10.24 -5.26
N PRO A 141 -11.26 -9.61 -6.45
CA PRO A 141 -11.10 -10.35 -7.71
C PRO A 141 -9.71 -10.98 -7.87
N ILE A 142 -8.65 -10.30 -7.38
CA ILE A 142 -7.27 -10.78 -7.47
C ILE A 142 -7.07 -12.00 -6.57
N TRP A 143 -7.72 -12.10 -5.41
CA TRP A 143 -7.59 -13.25 -4.51
C TRP A 143 -7.94 -14.57 -5.20
N PHE A 144 -8.94 -14.57 -6.08
CA PHE A 144 -9.35 -15.75 -6.82
C PHE A 144 -8.47 -16.07 -8.04
N THR A 145 -7.54 -15.18 -8.38
CA THR A 145 -6.56 -15.44 -9.46
C THR A 145 -5.25 -16.04 -8.95
N THR A 146 -5.03 -16.12 -7.65
CA THR A 146 -3.81 -16.68 -7.03
C THR A 146 -3.64 -18.17 -7.27
N GLY A 147 -4.72 -18.90 -7.57
CA GLY A 147 -4.74 -20.35 -7.65
C GLY A 147 -4.94 -21.05 -6.31
N PHE A 148 -4.92 -20.35 -5.17
CA PHE A 148 -5.18 -20.93 -3.87
C PHE A 148 -6.63 -21.38 -3.72
N LYS A 149 -6.86 -22.45 -2.92
CA LYS A 149 -8.19 -23.02 -2.65
C LYS A 149 -8.28 -23.45 -1.17
N GLY A 150 -9.49 -23.60 -0.68
CA GLY A 150 -9.75 -24.09 0.67
C GLY A 150 -9.04 -23.26 1.75
N LEU A 151 -8.34 -23.93 2.65
CA LEU A 151 -7.66 -23.28 3.77
C LEU A 151 -6.54 -22.32 3.35
N ASP A 152 -5.85 -22.59 2.24
CA ASP A 152 -4.75 -21.73 1.79
C ASP A 152 -5.28 -20.41 1.24
N LEU A 153 -6.43 -20.42 0.56
CA LEU A 153 -7.09 -19.17 0.17
C LEU A 153 -7.53 -18.36 1.38
N ILE A 154 -8.08 -19.03 2.41
CA ILE A 154 -8.49 -18.35 3.66
C ILE A 154 -7.29 -17.74 4.36
N LYS A 155 -6.17 -18.48 4.53
CA LYS A 155 -4.93 -17.94 5.11
C LYS A 155 -4.42 -16.73 4.34
N TYR A 156 -4.35 -16.85 3.00
CA TYR A 156 -3.93 -15.75 2.15
C TYR A 156 -4.79 -14.50 2.35
N ILE A 157 -6.11 -14.63 2.34
CA ILE A 157 -7.04 -13.51 2.55
C ILE A 157 -6.83 -12.87 3.93
N ILE A 158 -6.71 -13.68 4.98
CA ILE A 158 -6.52 -13.16 6.35
C ILE A 158 -5.21 -12.37 6.45
N PHE A 159 -4.09 -12.93 6.00
CA PHE A 159 -2.80 -12.25 6.08
C PHE A 159 -2.75 -11.03 5.17
N PHE A 160 -3.34 -11.11 3.99
CA PHE A 160 -3.48 -9.97 3.08
C PHE A 160 -4.26 -8.82 3.75
N MET A 161 -5.41 -9.10 4.36
CA MET A 161 -6.23 -8.09 5.05
C MET A 161 -5.48 -7.48 6.24
N ILE A 162 -4.77 -8.28 7.03
CA ILE A 162 -3.93 -7.78 8.13
C ILE A 162 -2.84 -6.83 7.58
N ALA A 163 -2.13 -7.23 6.52
CA ALA A 163 -1.09 -6.41 5.91
C ALA A 163 -1.66 -5.08 5.39
N ILE A 164 -2.75 -5.12 4.63
CA ILE A 164 -3.36 -3.94 4.01
C ILE A 164 -3.92 -2.96 5.06
N ILE A 165 -4.57 -3.45 6.11
CA ILE A 165 -5.06 -2.58 7.19
C ILE A 165 -3.88 -1.97 7.95
N SER A 166 -2.85 -2.74 8.25
CA SER A 166 -1.66 -2.27 8.95
C SER A 166 -0.93 -1.19 8.15
N ILE A 167 -0.71 -1.44 6.85
CA ILE A 167 -0.05 -0.45 5.99
C ILE A 167 -0.89 0.81 5.80
N SER A 168 -2.23 0.68 5.80
CA SER A 168 -3.14 1.83 5.76
C SER A 168 -3.00 2.74 6.98
N ILE A 169 -2.80 2.15 8.18
CA ILE A 169 -2.52 2.90 9.41
C ILE A 169 -1.16 3.61 9.33
N ILE A 170 -0.14 2.90 8.86
CA ILE A 170 1.21 3.45 8.68
C ILE A 170 1.19 4.62 7.69
N MET A 171 0.56 4.44 6.53
CA MET A 171 0.39 5.49 5.53
C MET A 171 -0.32 6.72 6.10
N THR A 172 -1.40 6.50 6.85
CA THR A 172 -2.18 7.59 7.46
C THR A 172 -1.34 8.37 8.47
N THR A 173 -0.56 7.68 9.30
CA THR A 173 0.33 8.32 10.27
C THR A 173 1.32 9.25 9.57
N PHE A 174 2.08 8.73 8.63
CA PHE A 174 3.11 9.52 7.93
C PHE A 174 2.53 10.56 6.97
N TYR A 175 1.39 10.28 6.33
CA TYR A 175 0.65 11.26 5.55
C TYR A 175 0.20 12.44 6.41
N ASN A 176 -0.36 12.19 7.58
CA ASN A 176 -0.83 13.25 8.47
C ASN A 176 0.31 14.10 9.05
N LEU A 177 1.49 13.53 9.22
CA LEU A 177 2.71 14.26 9.62
C LEU A 177 3.28 15.17 8.51
N ASN A 178 3.06 14.83 7.24
CA ASN A 178 3.70 15.51 6.11
C ASN A 178 2.72 16.19 5.15
N LYS A 179 1.45 15.75 5.12
CA LYS A 179 0.37 16.30 4.27
C LYS A 179 0.70 16.32 2.77
N THR A 180 1.41 15.30 2.28
CA THR A 180 1.70 15.12 0.84
C THR A 180 1.47 13.68 0.41
N LEU A 181 0.84 13.47 -0.76
CA LEU A 181 0.57 12.15 -1.31
C LEU A 181 1.82 11.37 -1.74
N ILE A 182 2.95 12.03 -1.87
CA ILE A 182 4.22 11.34 -2.14
C ILE A 182 4.52 10.31 -1.03
N ILE A 183 4.17 10.62 0.22
CA ILE A 183 4.41 9.72 1.37
C ILE A 183 3.67 8.37 1.23
N PRO A 184 2.34 8.32 1.09
CA PRO A 184 1.66 7.04 0.91
C PRO A 184 2.06 6.34 -0.39
N ILE A 185 2.34 7.06 -1.48
CA ILE A 185 2.86 6.48 -2.72
C ILE A 185 4.18 5.75 -2.47
N VAL A 186 5.13 6.38 -1.75
CA VAL A 186 6.44 5.76 -1.43
C VAL A 186 6.25 4.53 -0.53
N ILE A 187 5.41 4.63 0.50
CA ILE A 187 5.14 3.49 1.41
C ILE A 187 4.53 2.32 0.64
N HIS A 188 3.52 2.57 -0.17
CA HIS A 188 2.85 1.56 -0.97
C HIS A 188 3.80 0.94 -2.01
N GLN A 189 4.56 1.77 -2.69
CA GLN A 189 5.54 1.33 -3.68
C GLN A 189 6.58 0.38 -3.08
N LEU A 190 7.15 0.75 -1.94
CA LEU A 190 8.15 -0.08 -1.28
C LEU A 190 7.53 -1.38 -0.75
N PHE A 191 6.32 -1.35 -0.20
CA PHE A 191 5.62 -2.55 0.22
C PHE A 191 5.46 -3.55 -0.94
N ASN A 192 4.88 -3.13 -2.06
CA ASN A 192 4.68 -4.01 -3.22
C ASN A 192 6.01 -4.48 -3.81
N PHE A 193 6.99 -3.59 -3.90
CA PHE A 193 8.28 -3.89 -4.50
C PHE A 193 9.08 -4.89 -3.65
N LEU A 194 9.18 -4.66 -2.34
CA LEU A 194 9.97 -5.51 -1.45
C LEU A 194 9.38 -6.92 -1.28
N ILE A 195 8.06 -7.07 -1.28
CA ILE A 195 7.44 -8.40 -1.36
C ILE A 195 7.73 -9.03 -2.73
N GLY A 196 7.60 -8.28 -3.81
CA GLY A 196 7.74 -8.78 -5.17
C GLY A 196 9.15 -9.21 -5.56
N ILE A 197 10.21 -8.69 -4.91
CA ILE A 197 11.60 -9.08 -5.22
C ILE A 197 12.06 -10.36 -4.54
N ILE A 198 11.40 -10.84 -3.49
CA ILE A 198 11.78 -12.04 -2.76
C ILE A 198 11.09 -13.25 -3.38
N ASN A 199 11.85 -14.24 -3.79
CA ASN A 199 11.31 -15.51 -4.26
C ASN A 199 11.00 -16.42 -3.07
N GLY A 200 9.75 -16.91 -2.98
CA GLY A 200 9.31 -17.75 -1.89
C GLY A 200 7.83 -18.12 -2.00
N ASP A 201 7.36 -18.93 -1.05
CA ASP A 201 5.95 -19.22 -0.93
C ASP A 201 5.16 -17.94 -0.59
N LEU A 202 4.15 -17.60 -1.40
CA LEU A 202 3.41 -16.36 -1.28
C LEU A 202 2.64 -16.26 0.05
N ILE A 203 2.12 -17.39 0.58
CA ILE A 203 1.39 -17.38 1.86
C ILE A 203 2.36 -17.13 3.01
N GLU A 204 3.54 -17.74 2.97
CA GLU A 204 4.57 -17.48 3.97
C GLU A 204 5.06 -16.03 3.92
N LEU A 205 5.37 -15.52 2.73
CA LEU A 205 5.80 -14.14 2.54
C LEU A 205 4.77 -13.16 3.10
N ILE A 206 3.52 -13.26 2.64
CA ILE A 206 2.48 -12.33 3.09
C ILE A 206 2.20 -12.45 4.59
N ASN A 207 2.33 -13.64 5.18
CA ASN A 207 2.20 -13.84 6.63
C ASN A 207 3.27 -13.07 7.39
N TYR A 208 4.57 -13.26 7.06
CA TYR A 208 5.65 -12.58 7.78
C TYR A 208 5.57 -11.06 7.61
N TYR A 209 5.31 -10.60 6.41
CA TYR A 209 5.08 -9.17 6.16
C TYR A 209 3.88 -8.66 6.97
N ALA A 210 2.74 -9.37 6.97
CA ALA A 210 1.55 -8.98 7.71
C ALA A 210 1.82 -8.83 9.21
N MET A 211 2.53 -9.78 9.81
CA MET A 211 2.86 -9.75 11.24
C MET A 211 3.79 -8.58 11.59
N LEU A 212 4.84 -8.36 10.80
CA LEU A 212 5.79 -7.28 11.06
C LEU A 212 5.16 -5.89 10.84
N TYR A 213 4.34 -5.74 9.78
CA TYR A 213 3.57 -4.50 9.57
C TYR A 213 2.53 -4.28 10.66
N LEU A 214 1.88 -5.34 11.17
CA LEU A 214 0.95 -5.25 12.30
C LEU A 214 1.65 -4.77 13.56
N ILE A 215 2.80 -5.35 13.90
CA ILE A 215 3.61 -4.93 15.06
C ILE A 215 3.98 -3.45 14.91
N PHE A 216 4.42 -3.03 13.73
CA PHE A 216 4.79 -1.63 13.50
C PHE A 216 3.57 -0.70 13.54
N ALA A 217 2.42 -1.10 12.99
CA ALA A 217 1.18 -0.34 13.09
C ALA A 217 0.71 -0.18 14.55
N ILE A 218 0.79 -1.26 15.36
CA ILE A 218 0.48 -1.21 16.79
C ILE A 218 1.43 -0.25 17.52
N ALA A 219 2.73 -0.31 17.23
CA ALA A 219 3.69 0.64 17.80
C ALA A 219 3.34 2.09 17.47
N LEU A 220 2.96 2.39 16.22
CA LEU A 220 2.51 3.73 15.82
C LEU A 220 1.19 4.15 16.50
N ILE A 221 0.27 3.22 16.73
CA ILE A 221 -0.98 3.49 17.48
C ILE A 221 -0.66 3.88 18.92
N VAL A 222 0.23 3.14 19.58
CA VAL A 222 0.62 3.38 20.98
C VAL A 222 1.43 4.66 21.13
N ILE A 223 2.45 4.86 20.30
CA ILE A 223 3.32 6.05 20.35
C ILE A 223 2.57 7.29 19.87
N ASN A 224 1.69 7.15 18.90
CA ASN A 224 0.89 8.22 18.27
C ASN A 224 1.70 9.50 18.00
N PRO A 225 2.76 9.43 17.16
CA PRO A 225 3.66 10.56 16.96
C PRO A 225 2.89 11.79 16.46
N GLY A 226 3.12 12.92 17.11
CA GLY A 226 2.44 14.18 16.78
C GLY A 226 0.91 14.17 17.01
N ASN A 227 0.37 13.20 17.72
CA ASN A 227 -1.08 13.05 17.99
C ASN A 227 -1.94 12.94 16.71
N VAL A 228 -1.38 12.40 15.63
CA VAL A 228 -2.02 12.43 14.30
C VAL A 228 -3.04 11.34 14.07
N LEU A 229 -3.20 10.37 14.99
CA LEU A 229 -4.13 9.24 14.84
C LEU A 229 -5.46 9.43 15.59
N TYR A 230 -5.48 10.20 16.68
CA TYR A 230 -6.66 10.32 17.54
C TYR A 230 -7.40 11.64 17.42
N LYS A 231 -6.71 12.73 17.12
CA LYS A 231 -7.37 14.02 16.95
C LYS A 231 -8.09 14.09 15.60
N ASN A 232 -9.37 14.48 15.62
CA ASN A 232 -10.05 14.86 14.38
C ASN A 232 -9.31 16.06 13.76
N ILE A 233 -8.92 15.90 12.51
CA ILE A 233 -8.33 16.99 11.73
C ILE A 233 -9.51 17.84 11.26
N ARG A 234 -9.87 18.82 12.10
CA ARG A 234 -10.78 19.89 11.66
C ARG A 234 -9.94 20.83 10.79
N GLU A 235 -10.32 20.95 9.52
CA GLU A 235 -9.82 22.03 8.64
C GLU A 235 -10.33 23.37 9.10
#